data_209e4e207eb249b466dbf8a51f65d170
#
_entry.id   209e4e207eb249b466dbf8a51f65d170
#
_cell.length_a   1.000
_cell.length_b   1.000
_cell.length_c   1.000
_cell.angle_alpha   90.00
_cell.angle_beta   90.00
_cell.angle_gamma   90.00
#
_symmetry.space_group_name_H-M   'P 1'
#
loop_
_entity.id
_entity.type
_entity.pdbx_description
1 polymer ?
#
loop_
_entity_poly.entity_id
_entity_poly.type
_entity_poly.pdbx_seq_one_letter_code
_entity_poly.pdbx_strand_id
1 'polypeptide(L)'
;MNYKIPDIKERNIRFSKIKEAMQKNDIYALIIGGKGHWWTGRGYFRYLTDFHLWGHDGLIYFPIDEEPSLVLTSNAVANKISKRGWVNNCSGGLELGKELYNKLDIKKIRNKKIGIVGSESIIPHGVLNDLYEKLDIKNIVNATDLFDKVKMAKTEWEIKQIKNLWMLAQDTMVLFQDNIVGYSNNNKSQLEICSDINKVLWENGVRDLLVFYG
;
A
#
# COMPACT_ATOMS: atom_id res chain seq x y z
N MET A 1 1.39 -22.32 6.15
CA MET A 1 0.38 -21.68 5.26
C MET A 1 1.11 -20.63 4.45
N ASN A 2 1.23 -20.71 3.11
CA ASN A 2 1.98 -19.73 2.33
C ASN A 2 1.08 -18.56 1.93
N TYR A 3 1.51 -17.33 2.19
CA TYR A 3 0.88 -16.14 1.64
C TYR A 3 0.79 -16.26 0.11
N LYS A 4 -0.43 -16.24 -0.39
CA LYS A 4 -0.67 -16.24 -1.84
C LYS A 4 -0.71 -14.80 -2.32
N ILE A 5 0.15 -14.49 -3.29
CA ILE A 5 0.06 -13.20 -4.00
C ILE A 5 -1.34 -13.12 -4.64
N PRO A 6 -2.09 -12.04 -4.43
CA PRO A 6 -3.39 -11.88 -5.05
C PRO A 6 -3.25 -11.84 -6.57
N ASP A 7 -4.16 -12.53 -7.24
CA ASP A 7 -4.15 -12.63 -8.69
C ASP A 7 -4.70 -11.36 -9.38
N ILE A 8 -4.66 -11.36 -10.70
CA ILE A 8 -5.17 -10.26 -11.52
C ILE A 8 -6.70 -10.03 -11.34
N LYS A 9 -7.45 -11.05 -10.90
CA LYS A 9 -8.87 -10.91 -10.64
C LYS A 9 -9.10 -10.02 -9.43
N GLU A 10 -8.32 -10.22 -8.36
CA GLU A 10 -8.39 -9.36 -7.18
C GLU A 10 -8.04 -7.91 -7.51
N ARG A 11 -6.98 -7.68 -8.30
CA ARG A 11 -6.66 -6.35 -8.83
C ARG A 11 -7.87 -5.71 -9.53
N ASN A 12 -8.47 -6.43 -10.45
CA ASN A 12 -9.59 -5.91 -11.25
C ASN A 12 -10.81 -5.58 -10.38
N ILE A 13 -11.09 -6.39 -9.35
CA ILE A 13 -12.16 -6.11 -8.38
C ILE A 13 -11.87 -4.80 -7.64
N ARG A 14 -10.65 -4.61 -7.13
CA ARG A 14 -10.27 -3.37 -6.42
C ARG A 14 -10.32 -2.15 -7.33
N PHE A 15 -9.79 -2.27 -8.54
CA PHE A 15 -9.79 -1.17 -9.51
C PHE A 15 -11.21 -0.78 -9.93
N SER A 16 -12.09 -1.75 -10.15
CA SER A 16 -13.51 -1.48 -10.46
C SER A 16 -14.20 -0.74 -9.33
N LYS A 17 -14.04 -1.17 -8.08
CA LYS A 17 -14.62 -0.48 -6.91
C LYS A 17 -14.15 0.98 -6.79
N ILE A 18 -12.87 1.23 -7.06
CA ILE A 18 -12.33 2.61 -7.04
C ILE A 18 -12.92 3.42 -8.18
N LYS A 19 -12.92 2.88 -9.41
CA LYS A 19 -13.47 3.56 -10.59
C LYS A 19 -14.95 3.89 -10.41
N GLU A 20 -15.74 2.98 -9.85
CA GLU A 20 -17.16 3.23 -9.50
C GLU A 20 -17.32 4.37 -8.48
N ALA A 21 -16.48 4.40 -7.45
CA ALA A 21 -16.49 5.48 -6.46
C ALA A 21 -16.07 6.82 -7.08
N MET A 22 -15.10 6.82 -7.99
CA MET A 22 -14.67 8.00 -8.73
C MET A 22 -15.81 8.53 -9.63
N GLN A 23 -16.48 7.64 -10.37
CA GLN A 23 -17.62 8.01 -11.24
C GLN A 23 -18.74 8.68 -10.45
N LYS A 24 -19.13 8.10 -9.31
CA LYS A 24 -20.18 8.65 -8.43
C LYS A 24 -19.86 10.04 -7.88
N ASN A 25 -18.58 10.42 -7.83
CA ASN A 25 -18.12 11.70 -7.29
C ASN A 25 -17.56 12.65 -8.37
N ASP A 26 -17.75 12.30 -9.64
CA ASP A 26 -17.24 13.06 -10.80
C ASP A 26 -15.74 13.32 -10.73
N ILE A 27 -14.96 12.35 -10.23
CA ILE A 27 -13.50 12.40 -10.17
C ILE A 27 -12.93 11.66 -11.36
N TYR A 28 -12.10 12.36 -12.14
CA TYR A 28 -11.46 11.82 -13.34
C TYR A 28 -10.22 10.97 -13.00
N ALA A 29 -9.41 11.41 -12.07
CA ALA A 29 -8.23 10.67 -11.64
C ALA A 29 -7.96 10.86 -10.14
N LEU A 30 -7.28 9.88 -9.56
CA LEU A 30 -6.72 9.98 -8.21
C LEU A 30 -5.20 10.07 -8.27
N ILE A 31 -4.64 10.92 -7.40
CA ILE A 31 -3.22 10.91 -7.05
C ILE A 31 -3.13 10.37 -5.63
N ILE A 32 -2.51 9.20 -5.48
CA ILE A 32 -2.53 8.46 -4.23
C ILE A 32 -1.11 8.40 -3.66
N GLY A 33 -0.94 8.89 -2.44
CA GLY A 33 0.31 8.83 -1.73
C GLY A 33 0.61 7.44 -1.17
N GLY A 34 1.88 7.06 -1.23
CA GLY A 34 2.41 5.88 -0.56
C GLY A 34 3.68 6.21 0.20
N LYS A 35 3.81 5.71 1.41
CA LYS A 35 4.97 5.95 2.28
C LYS A 35 5.47 4.65 2.84
N GLY A 36 6.78 4.42 2.75
CA GLY A 36 7.44 3.23 3.28
C GLY A 36 7.69 3.28 4.79
N HIS A 37 6.95 4.10 5.52
CA HIS A 37 7.05 4.24 6.97
C HIS A 37 6.26 3.17 7.72
N TRP A 38 6.67 2.83 8.97
CA TRP A 38 6.10 1.73 9.75
C TRP A 38 4.60 1.88 10.05
N TRP A 39 4.15 3.10 10.36
CA TRP A 39 2.83 3.35 10.93
C TRP A 39 1.81 3.90 9.94
N THR A 40 2.26 4.59 8.89
CA THR A 40 1.36 5.35 8.01
C THR A 40 1.70 5.16 6.53
N GLY A 41 0.69 5.22 5.68
CA GLY A 41 0.83 5.37 4.22
C GLY A 41 1.10 4.11 3.42
N ARG A 42 1.44 2.97 4.04
CA ARG A 42 1.67 1.71 3.31
C ARG A 42 0.42 1.12 2.70
N GLY A 43 -0.69 1.22 3.42
CA GLY A 43 -1.93 0.55 3.07
C GLY A 43 -2.53 1.02 1.75
N TYR A 44 -2.40 2.29 1.41
CA TYR A 44 -2.92 2.83 0.15
C TYR A 44 -2.16 2.29 -1.05
N PHE A 45 -0.85 2.35 -0.98
CA PHE A 45 0.02 1.85 -2.04
C PHE A 45 -0.14 0.34 -2.24
N ARG A 46 -0.10 -0.43 -1.15
CA ARG A 46 -0.25 -1.88 -1.19
C ARG A 46 -1.61 -2.32 -1.74
N TYR A 47 -2.67 -1.58 -1.44
CA TYR A 47 -4.02 -1.89 -1.93
C TYR A 47 -4.10 -1.92 -3.45
N LEU A 48 -3.33 -1.05 -4.13
CA LEU A 48 -3.32 -0.89 -5.57
C LEU A 48 -2.22 -1.67 -6.29
N THR A 49 -1.16 -2.02 -5.61
CA THR A 49 0.03 -2.60 -6.25
C THR A 49 0.38 -3.99 -5.76
N ASP A 50 -0.23 -4.45 -4.66
CA ASP A 50 0.21 -5.60 -3.85
C ASP A 50 1.71 -5.56 -3.50
N PHE A 51 2.34 -4.42 -3.64
CA PHE A 51 3.74 -4.24 -3.29
C PHE A 51 3.90 -3.54 -1.96
N HIS A 52 4.79 -4.08 -1.14
CA HIS A 52 5.13 -3.49 0.14
C HIS A 52 6.25 -2.47 -0.03
N LEU A 53 5.93 -1.18 0.17
CA LEU A 53 6.94 -0.13 0.24
C LEU A 53 7.71 -0.26 1.55
N TRP A 54 9.04 -0.32 1.44
CA TRP A 54 9.93 -0.34 2.58
C TRP A 54 11.02 0.70 2.38
N GLY A 55 11.02 1.75 3.23
CA GLY A 55 12.02 2.83 3.14
C GLY A 55 11.93 3.71 1.89
N HIS A 56 10.84 3.62 1.12
CA HIS A 56 10.62 4.42 -0.09
C HIS A 56 9.27 5.10 -0.07
N ASP A 57 9.20 6.29 -0.64
CA ASP A 57 7.96 6.99 -0.88
C ASP A 57 7.55 6.85 -2.35
N GLY A 58 6.26 6.99 -2.63
CA GLY A 58 5.74 6.88 -3.98
C GLY A 58 4.42 7.60 -4.18
N LEU A 59 4.08 7.84 -5.44
CA LEU A 59 2.80 8.36 -5.88
C LEU A 59 2.22 7.45 -6.95
N ILE A 60 0.91 7.23 -6.91
CA ILE A 60 0.17 6.52 -7.95
C ILE A 60 -0.77 7.51 -8.61
N TYR A 61 -0.67 7.65 -9.92
CA TYR A 61 -1.70 8.29 -10.74
C TYR A 61 -2.65 7.20 -11.24
N PHE A 62 -3.92 7.33 -10.86
CA PHE A 62 -4.96 6.36 -11.16
C PHE A 62 -6.10 7.04 -11.94
N PRO A 63 -6.03 7.08 -13.27
CA PRO A 63 -7.09 7.62 -14.11
C PRO A 63 -8.25 6.64 -14.27
N ILE A 64 -9.44 7.15 -14.57
CA ILE A 64 -10.65 6.35 -14.68
C ILE A 64 -10.67 5.48 -15.95
N ASP A 65 -10.08 5.98 -17.03
CA ASP A 65 -10.16 5.42 -18.38
C ASP A 65 -8.85 4.79 -18.88
N GLU A 66 -7.78 4.84 -18.09
CA GLU A 66 -6.48 4.29 -18.44
C GLU A 66 -5.93 3.37 -17.34
N GLU A 67 -4.81 2.71 -17.64
CA GLU A 67 -4.04 1.97 -16.63
C GLU A 67 -3.27 2.94 -15.73
N PRO A 68 -3.14 2.62 -14.45
CA PRO A 68 -2.42 3.48 -13.52
C PRO A 68 -0.93 3.56 -13.84
N SER A 69 -0.32 4.67 -13.45
CA SER A 69 1.12 4.85 -13.45
C SER A 69 1.65 5.17 -12.06
N LEU A 70 2.91 4.86 -11.84
CA LEU A 70 3.56 4.87 -10.55
C LEU A 70 4.90 5.58 -10.62
N VAL A 71 5.19 6.43 -9.64
CA VAL A 71 6.51 6.99 -9.40
C VAL A 71 6.98 6.68 -7.98
N LEU A 72 8.27 6.38 -7.83
CA LEU A 72 8.89 6.02 -6.55
C LEU A 72 10.19 6.78 -6.36
N THR A 73 10.66 6.88 -5.12
CA THR A 73 11.99 7.46 -4.81
C THR A 73 13.16 6.57 -5.27
N SER A 74 12.89 5.39 -5.86
CA SER A 74 13.93 4.46 -6.31
C SER A 74 13.58 3.82 -7.66
N ASN A 75 14.44 4.01 -8.65
CA ASN A 75 14.34 3.34 -9.96
C ASN A 75 14.46 1.81 -9.87
N ALA A 76 15.31 1.30 -8.99
CA ALA A 76 15.49 -0.14 -8.82
C ALA A 76 14.20 -0.80 -8.30
N VAL A 77 13.54 -0.15 -7.34
CA VAL A 77 12.25 -0.62 -6.81
C VAL A 77 11.14 -0.47 -7.84
N ALA A 78 11.08 0.65 -8.58
CA ALA A 78 10.13 0.85 -9.66
C ALA A 78 10.22 -0.25 -10.73
N ASN A 79 11.43 -0.58 -11.16
CA ASN A 79 11.69 -1.69 -12.11
C ASN A 79 11.26 -3.06 -11.55
N LYS A 80 11.41 -3.28 -10.25
CA LYS A 80 10.97 -4.53 -9.62
C LYS A 80 9.45 -4.62 -9.60
N ILE A 81 8.76 -3.53 -9.30
CA ILE A 81 7.28 -3.47 -9.29
C ILE A 81 6.72 -3.68 -10.69
N SER A 82 7.28 -3.00 -11.72
CA SER A 82 6.81 -3.12 -13.10
C SER A 82 6.86 -4.55 -13.64
N LYS A 83 7.80 -5.37 -13.14
CA LYS A 83 7.95 -6.77 -13.56
C LYS A 83 7.08 -7.76 -12.79
N ARG A 84 6.62 -7.41 -11.59
CA ARG A 84 5.98 -8.33 -10.65
C ARG A 84 4.66 -7.84 -10.07
N GLY A 85 4.41 -6.54 -10.19
CA GLY A 85 3.24 -5.89 -9.62
C GLY A 85 2.06 -5.81 -10.57
N TRP A 86 1.02 -5.15 -10.08
CA TRP A 86 -0.20 -4.89 -10.85
C TRP A 86 -0.13 -3.63 -11.72
N VAL A 87 0.90 -2.82 -11.54
CA VAL A 87 1.13 -1.57 -12.29
C VAL A 87 2.42 -1.72 -13.08
N ASN A 88 2.33 -1.64 -14.40
CA ASN A 88 3.49 -1.83 -15.28
C ASN A 88 4.21 -0.52 -15.61
N ASN A 89 3.47 0.59 -15.67
CA ASN A 89 4.04 1.92 -15.96
C ASN A 89 4.66 2.53 -14.69
N CYS A 90 5.88 2.11 -14.36
CA CYS A 90 6.61 2.56 -13.18
C CYS A 90 7.88 3.32 -13.57
N SER A 91 8.19 4.38 -12.83
CA SER A 91 9.47 5.09 -12.89
C SER A 91 9.93 5.49 -11.50
N GLY A 92 11.17 5.89 -11.36
CA GLY A 92 11.71 6.35 -10.08
C GLY A 92 12.56 7.59 -10.22
N GLY A 93 12.55 8.42 -9.20
CA GLY A 93 13.32 9.66 -9.08
C GLY A 93 13.10 10.29 -7.71
N LEU A 94 14.01 11.15 -7.28
CA LEU A 94 13.95 11.77 -5.95
C LEU A 94 12.89 12.88 -5.87
N GLU A 95 12.59 13.54 -6.99
CA GLU A 95 11.59 14.63 -7.08
C GLU A 95 10.22 14.06 -7.50
N LEU A 96 9.52 13.39 -6.58
CA LEU A 96 8.29 12.64 -6.88
C LEU A 96 7.21 13.49 -7.58
N GLY A 97 7.03 14.75 -7.17
CA GLY A 97 6.05 15.64 -7.79
C GLY A 97 6.35 15.90 -9.26
N LYS A 98 7.61 16.19 -9.58
CA LYS A 98 8.09 16.42 -10.94
C LYS A 98 8.03 15.15 -11.80
N GLU A 99 8.46 14.02 -11.23
CA GLU A 99 8.39 12.72 -11.91
C GLU A 99 6.95 12.32 -12.24
N LEU A 100 6.02 12.56 -11.32
CA LEU A 100 4.62 12.31 -11.57
C LEU A 100 4.08 13.26 -12.66
N TYR A 101 4.38 14.55 -12.55
CA TYR A 101 3.95 15.54 -13.54
C TYR A 101 4.35 15.15 -14.97
N ASN A 102 5.56 14.62 -15.16
CA ASN A 102 6.05 14.17 -16.46
C ASN A 102 5.25 12.96 -17.03
N LYS A 103 4.52 12.24 -16.18
CA LYS A 103 3.63 11.15 -16.61
C LYS A 103 2.20 11.60 -16.89
N LEU A 104 1.82 12.82 -16.50
CA LEU A 104 0.47 13.32 -16.68
C LEU A 104 0.29 13.92 -18.09
N ASP A 105 -0.78 13.52 -18.75
CA ASP A 105 -1.27 14.28 -19.91
C ASP A 105 -2.03 15.52 -19.45
N ILE A 106 -1.28 16.61 -19.27
CA ILE A 106 -1.82 17.87 -18.74
C ILE A 106 -2.95 18.44 -19.62
N LYS A 107 -2.90 18.26 -20.94
CA LYS A 107 -3.98 18.69 -21.83
C LYS A 107 -5.29 17.98 -21.53
N LYS A 108 -5.19 16.68 -21.25
CA LYS A 108 -6.33 15.80 -20.96
C LYS A 108 -6.95 16.11 -19.60
N ILE A 109 -6.13 16.41 -18.58
CA ILE A 109 -6.58 16.55 -17.19
C ILE A 109 -6.87 18.00 -16.76
N ARG A 110 -6.49 19.00 -17.54
CA ARG A 110 -6.50 20.43 -17.18
C ARG A 110 -7.84 20.93 -16.59
N ASN A 111 -8.94 20.44 -17.12
CA ASN A 111 -10.30 20.84 -16.69
C ASN A 111 -11.03 19.69 -15.97
N LYS A 112 -10.30 18.66 -15.55
CA LYS A 112 -10.87 17.51 -14.89
C LYS A 112 -10.71 17.60 -13.37
N LYS A 113 -11.65 17.04 -12.65
CA LYS A 113 -11.58 16.96 -11.19
C LYS A 113 -10.61 15.85 -10.78
N ILE A 114 -9.59 16.22 -10.03
CA ILE A 114 -8.55 15.32 -9.55
C ILE A 114 -8.66 15.16 -8.04
N GLY A 115 -8.75 13.92 -7.58
CA GLY A 115 -8.75 13.60 -6.15
C GLY A 115 -7.34 13.31 -5.64
N ILE A 116 -6.95 13.87 -4.50
CA ILE A 116 -5.71 13.53 -3.82
C ILE A 116 -6.03 12.68 -2.59
N VAL A 117 -5.38 11.53 -2.49
CA VAL A 117 -5.50 10.59 -1.37
C VAL A 117 -4.24 10.66 -0.52
N GLY A 118 -4.40 10.95 0.77
CA GLY A 118 -3.30 11.07 1.72
C GLY A 118 -2.62 12.45 1.72
N SER A 119 -3.30 13.50 1.27
CA SER A 119 -2.77 14.86 1.23
C SER A 119 -2.38 15.43 2.60
N GLU A 120 -3.08 15.03 3.66
CA GLU A 120 -2.89 15.61 4.99
C GLU A 120 -1.75 14.95 5.80
N SER A 121 -1.45 13.67 5.52
CA SER A 121 -0.55 12.91 6.41
C SER A 121 0.49 12.05 5.70
N ILE A 122 0.32 11.79 4.41
CA ILE A 122 1.14 10.82 3.67
C ILE A 122 2.02 11.50 2.63
N ILE A 123 1.47 12.38 1.83
CA ILE A 123 2.22 13.08 0.77
C ILE A 123 2.97 14.27 1.41
N PRO A 124 4.29 14.36 1.25
CA PRO A 124 5.05 15.51 1.74
C PRO A 124 4.56 16.82 1.14
N HIS A 125 4.54 17.88 1.95
CA HIS A 125 4.02 19.20 1.53
C HIS A 125 4.71 19.74 0.28
N GLY A 126 6.04 19.57 0.15
CA GLY A 126 6.77 19.99 -1.04
C GLY A 126 6.29 19.30 -2.32
N VAL A 127 5.96 18.01 -2.25
CA VAL A 127 5.41 17.25 -3.38
C VAL A 127 4.00 17.75 -3.74
N LEU A 128 3.19 18.10 -2.74
CA LEU A 128 1.86 18.70 -2.98
C LEU A 128 1.97 20.08 -3.64
N ASN A 129 2.90 20.91 -3.20
CA ASN A 129 3.15 22.22 -3.81
C ASN A 129 3.53 22.10 -5.29
N ASP A 130 4.45 21.19 -5.63
CA ASP A 130 4.82 20.91 -7.02
C ASP A 130 3.60 20.55 -7.89
N LEU A 131 2.66 19.80 -7.32
CA LEU A 131 1.42 19.42 -8.01
C LEU A 131 0.45 20.60 -8.11
N TYR A 132 0.28 21.38 -7.04
CA TYR A 132 -0.64 22.53 -7.01
C TYR A 132 -0.19 23.68 -7.93
N GLU A 133 1.11 23.90 -8.06
CA GLU A 133 1.66 24.89 -8.98
C GLU A 133 1.39 24.56 -10.45
N LYS A 134 1.27 23.28 -10.77
CA LYS A 134 1.17 22.77 -12.14
C LYS A 134 -0.23 22.37 -12.57
N LEU A 135 -1.08 22.02 -11.59
CA LEU A 135 -2.48 21.69 -11.81
C LEU A 135 -3.36 22.88 -11.39
N ASP A 136 -4.50 23.07 -12.05
CA ASP A 136 -5.47 24.08 -11.62
C ASP A 136 -6.07 23.67 -10.26
N ILE A 137 -5.74 24.44 -9.21
CA ILE A 137 -6.15 24.16 -7.82
C ILE A 137 -7.68 24.03 -7.66
N LYS A 138 -8.45 24.74 -8.47
CA LYS A 138 -9.92 24.69 -8.42
C LYS A 138 -10.49 23.28 -8.69
N ASN A 139 -9.74 22.47 -9.39
CA ASN A 139 -10.15 21.12 -9.78
C ASN A 139 -9.57 20.04 -8.89
N ILE A 140 -8.86 20.40 -7.81
CA ILE A 140 -8.27 19.44 -6.86
C ILE A 140 -9.15 19.31 -5.64
N VAL A 141 -9.46 18.07 -5.24
CA VAL A 141 -10.24 17.74 -4.04
C VAL A 141 -9.52 16.71 -3.18
N ASN A 142 -9.73 16.77 -1.87
CA ASN A 142 -9.31 15.68 -0.99
C ASN A 142 -10.23 14.48 -1.22
N ALA A 143 -9.65 13.35 -1.61
CA ALA A 143 -10.36 12.10 -1.88
C ALA A 143 -9.98 10.97 -0.89
N THR A 144 -9.37 11.32 0.25
CA THR A 144 -8.91 10.34 1.23
C THR A 144 -10.09 9.53 1.79
N ASP A 145 -11.15 10.19 2.22
CA ASP A 145 -12.34 9.54 2.77
C ASP A 145 -13.05 8.64 1.73
N LEU A 146 -13.08 9.07 0.47
CA LEU A 146 -13.63 8.27 -0.62
C LEU A 146 -12.85 6.96 -0.76
N PHE A 147 -11.53 7.06 -0.80
CA PHE A 147 -10.66 5.91 -0.96
C PHE A 147 -10.72 4.97 0.24
N ASP A 148 -10.77 5.52 1.45
CA ASP A 148 -10.89 4.74 2.68
C ASP A 148 -12.23 3.99 2.75
N LYS A 149 -13.34 4.60 2.35
CA LYS A 149 -14.65 3.92 2.25
C LYS A 149 -14.59 2.72 1.29
N VAL A 150 -13.92 2.85 0.16
CA VAL A 150 -13.71 1.73 -0.77
C VAL A 150 -12.92 0.60 -0.12
N LYS A 151 -11.84 0.91 0.59
CA LYS A 151 -11.01 -0.07 1.29
C LYS A 151 -11.69 -0.70 2.50
N MET A 152 -12.62 -0.02 3.15
CA MET A 152 -13.37 -0.58 4.28
C MET A 152 -14.18 -1.81 3.89
N ALA A 153 -14.78 -1.82 2.71
CA ALA A 153 -15.52 -2.97 2.16
C ALA A 153 -14.54 -4.01 1.60
N LYS A 154 -14.14 -4.97 2.44
CA LYS A 154 -13.17 -6.00 2.08
C LYS A 154 -13.68 -6.92 0.97
N THR A 155 -12.77 -7.38 0.12
CA THR A 155 -13.06 -8.42 -0.87
C THR A 155 -13.10 -9.80 -0.19
N GLU A 156 -13.65 -10.79 -0.88
CA GLU A 156 -13.64 -12.18 -0.39
C GLU A 156 -12.21 -12.69 -0.19
N TRP A 157 -11.29 -12.31 -1.11
CA TRP A 157 -9.89 -12.65 -0.99
C TRP A 157 -9.27 -12.03 0.27
N GLU A 158 -9.51 -10.74 0.54
CA GLU A 158 -9.02 -10.05 1.75
C GLU A 158 -9.57 -10.71 3.03
N ILE A 159 -10.86 -11.04 3.05
CA ILE A 159 -11.50 -11.74 4.19
C ILE A 159 -10.83 -13.09 4.42
N LYS A 160 -10.58 -13.84 3.36
CA LYS A 160 -9.88 -15.13 3.46
C LYS A 160 -8.47 -14.98 4.03
N GLN A 161 -7.71 -13.95 3.57
CA GLN A 161 -6.37 -13.70 4.12
C GLN A 161 -6.41 -13.29 5.60
N ILE A 162 -7.38 -12.45 6.00
CA ILE A 162 -7.56 -12.05 7.40
C ILE A 162 -7.84 -13.27 8.27
N LYS A 163 -8.74 -14.19 7.85
CA LYS A 163 -9.03 -15.43 8.56
C LYS A 163 -7.79 -16.32 8.70
N ASN A 164 -7.02 -16.46 7.62
CA ASN A 164 -5.79 -17.26 7.62
C ASN A 164 -4.74 -16.66 8.59
N LEU A 165 -4.56 -15.35 8.59
CA LEU A 165 -3.65 -14.67 9.51
C LEU A 165 -4.12 -14.78 10.96
N TRP A 166 -5.43 -14.73 11.20
CA TRP A 166 -5.99 -14.94 12.53
C TRP A 166 -5.67 -16.35 13.09
N MET A 167 -5.87 -17.39 12.29
CA MET A 167 -5.51 -18.75 12.70
C MET A 167 -4.02 -18.89 13.01
N LEU A 168 -3.16 -18.33 12.14
CA LEU A 168 -1.72 -18.32 12.37
C LEU A 168 -1.33 -17.57 13.65
N ALA A 169 -1.99 -16.44 13.93
CA ALA A 169 -1.76 -15.69 15.16
C ALA A 169 -2.14 -16.50 16.41
N GLN A 170 -3.25 -17.24 16.36
CA GLN A 170 -3.66 -18.13 17.46
C GLN A 170 -2.62 -19.23 17.68
N ASP A 171 -2.19 -19.93 16.62
CA ASP A 171 -1.17 -20.99 16.70
C ASP A 171 0.14 -20.44 17.28
N THR A 172 0.52 -19.21 16.87
CA THR A 172 1.72 -18.54 17.36
C THR A 172 1.60 -18.14 18.84
N MET A 173 0.41 -17.74 19.29
CA MET A 173 0.16 -17.44 20.72
C MET A 173 0.26 -18.69 21.60
N VAL A 174 -0.24 -19.83 21.13
CA VAL A 174 -0.07 -21.11 21.83
C VAL A 174 1.42 -21.45 21.95
N LEU A 175 2.15 -21.36 20.84
CA LEU A 175 3.60 -21.57 20.86
C LEU A 175 4.33 -20.64 21.83
N PHE A 176 3.92 -19.38 21.91
CA PHE A 176 4.47 -18.40 22.83
C PHE A 176 4.20 -18.80 24.30
N GLN A 177 2.96 -19.18 24.62
CA GLN A 177 2.57 -19.63 25.95
C GLN A 177 3.35 -20.88 26.38
N ASP A 178 3.47 -21.87 25.51
CA ASP A 178 4.22 -23.11 25.78
C ASP A 178 5.71 -22.82 26.04
N ASN A 179 6.30 -21.90 25.28
CA ASN A 179 7.68 -21.50 25.49
C ASN A 179 7.89 -20.71 26.80
N ILE A 180 6.94 -19.86 27.21
CA ILE A 180 7.01 -19.15 28.50
C ILE A 180 6.85 -20.09 29.67
N VAL A 181 5.90 -21.01 29.61
CA VAL A 181 5.73 -22.03 30.66
C VAL A 181 6.95 -22.93 30.74
N GLY A 182 7.55 -23.27 29.60
CA GLY A 182 8.82 -24.01 29.52
C GLY A 182 10.06 -23.21 29.90
N TYR A 183 9.96 -21.85 29.97
CA TYR A 183 11.07 -20.95 30.26
C TYR A 183 11.73 -21.27 31.62
N SER A 184 10.95 -21.59 32.64
CA SER A 184 11.46 -21.98 33.96
C SER A 184 12.19 -23.32 33.94
N ASN A 185 11.94 -24.19 32.94
CA ASN A 185 12.50 -25.55 32.86
C ASN A 185 13.61 -25.67 31.79
N ASN A 186 13.65 -24.81 30.76
CA ASN A 186 14.48 -24.98 29.57
C ASN A 186 15.57 -23.93 29.37
N ASN A 187 15.74 -22.97 30.28
CA ASN A 187 16.73 -21.89 30.21
C ASN A 187 16.76 -21.10 28.88
N LYS A 188 15.65 -21.07 28.11
CA LYS A 188 15.56 -20.26 26.89
C LYS A 188 15.54 -18.78 27.25
N SER A 189 16.37 -18.00 26.58
CA SER A 189 16.30 -16.54 26.66
C SER A 189 15.07 -15.99 25.91
N GLN A 190 14.65 -14.76 26.23
CA GLN A 190 13.59 -14.06 25.51
C GLN A 190 13.87 -13.97 24.01
N LEU A 191 15.14 -13.77 23.61
CA LEU A 191 15.55 -13.71 22.20
C LEU A 191 15.34 -15.05 21.49
N GLU A 192 15.61 -16.18 22.14
CA GLU A 192 15.39 -17.52 21.57
C GLU A 192 13.90 -17.77 21.38
N ILE A 193 13.06 -17.43 22.36
CA ILE A 193 11.60 -17.55 22.22
C ILE A 193 11.07 -16.70 21.05
N CYS A 194 11.53 -15.45 20.95
CA CYS A 194 11.13 -14.58 19.84
C CYS A 194 11.65 -15.07 18.49
N SER A 195 12.84 -15.66 18.45
CA SER A 195 13.39 -16.28 17.24
C SER A 195 12.54 -17.44 16.75
N ASP A 196 12.11 -18.31 17.66
CA ASP A 196 11.23 -19.43 17.32
C ASP A 196 9.89 -18.97 16.75
N ILE A 197 9.29 -17.94 17.35
CA ILE A 197 8.06 -17.33 16.88
C ILE A 197 8.26 -16.69 15.49
N ASN A 198 9.30 -15.89 15.32
CA ASN A 198 9.63 -15.27 14.06
C ASN A 198 9.82 -16.30 12.95
N LYS A 199 10.50 -17.40 13.24
CA LYS A 199 10.70 -18.49 12.30
C LYS A 199 9.37 -19.05 11.81
N VAL A 200 8.44 -19.38 12.71
CA VAL A 200 7.12 -19.89 12.35
C VAL A 200 6.36 -18.89 11.48
N LEU A 201 6.37 -17.61 11.83
CA LEU A 201 5.69 -16.57 11.08
C LEU A 201 6.29 -16.39 9.67
N TRP A 202 7.61 -16.38 9.53
CA TRP A 202 8.28 -16.27 8.23
C TRP A 202 8.08 -17.49 7.35
N GLU A 203 8.13 -18.69 7.90
CA GLU A 203 7.84 -19.94 7.17
C GLU A 203 6.41 -19.95 6.62
N ASN A 204 5.49 -19.25 7.29
CA ASN A 204 4.12 -19.06 6.83
C ASN A 204 3.90 -17.81 5.96
N GLY A 205 4.97 -17.12 5.56
CA GLY A 205 4.94 -16.02 4.60
C GLY A 205 4.57 -14.65 5.18
N VAL A 206 4.59 -14.51 6.51
CA VAL A 206 4.47 -13.20 7.15
C VAL A 206 5.72 -12.39 6.84
N ARG A 207 5.56 -11.21 6.25
CA ARG A 207 6.69 -10.38 5.80
C ARG A 207 7.00 -9.20 6.71
N ASP A 208 5.98 -8.72 7.40
CA ASP A 208 6.07 -7.59 8.34
C ASP A 208 5.71 -8.09 9.73
N LEU A 209 6.70 -8.19 10.56
CA LEU A 209 6.54 -8.58 11.93
C LEU A 209 7.13 -7.51 12.84
N LEU A 210 6.33 -7.04 13.77
CA LEU A 210 6.75 -6.21 14.89
C LEU A 210 6.59 -7.04 16.17
N VAL A 211 7.70 -7.45 16.74
CA VAL A 211 7.72 -8.05 18.06
C VAL A 211 8.31 -7.02 19.01
N PHE A 212 7.52 -6.59 19.97
CA PHE A 212 7.97 -5.69 21.02
C PHE A 212 8.52 -6.50 22.18
N TYR A 213 9.71 -6.16 22.60
CA TYR A 213 10.35 -6.70 23.80
C TYR A 213 10.20 -5.65 24.91
N GLY A 214 9.66 -6.04 26.04
CA GLY A 214 9.55 -5.24 27.24
C GLY A 214 10.56 -5.67 28.27
#